data_28eccfb0715679a7a54e931bbdeca153
#
_entry.id   28eccfb0715679a7a54e931bbdeca153
#
_cell.length_a   1.000
_cell.length_b   1.000
_cell.length_c   1.000
_cell.angle_alpha   90.00
_cell.angle_beta   90.00
_cell.angle_gamma   90.00
#
_symmetry.space_group_name_H-M   'P 1'
#
loop_
_entity.id
_entity.type
_entity.pdbx_description
1 polymer ?
#
loop_
_entity_poly.entity_id
_entity_poly.type
_entity_poly.pdbx_seq_one_letter_code
_entity_poly.pdbx_strand_id
1 'polypeptide(L)'
;MNSEPGTAADTTRRRWLYAGVGVAAASAGFAASWWMRETAPGGALPAAGLWDMQFDAPSGSAIAMRQFAGKPLLLNFWATWCPPCIEELPLLNSFFKQNKPNGWQVVGIAVDQLAAVQAFLRHTPLDFPVALAGLPGIEMSRTLGNLSGALPFTIVLGSGGEALHRKMGRVTDDDLAAWRTLR
;
A
#
# COMPACT_ATOMS: atom_id res chain seq x y z
N MET A 1 -43.02 15.32 -68.91
CA MET A 1 -42.04 14.32 -68.42
C MET A 1 -41.07 15.08 -67.56
N ASN A 2 -41.33 15.10 -66.26
CA ASN A 2 -40.54 15.82 -65.25
C ASN A 2 -39.71 14.79 -64.50
N SER A 3 -38.39 14.91 -64.61
CA SER A 3 -37.45 14.13 -63.81
C SER A 3 -36.87 15.06 -62.70
N GLU A 4 -37.25 14.82 -61.50
CA GLU A 4 -36.65 15.52 -60.30
C GLU A 4 -35.29 14.90 -59.95
N PRO A 5 -34.26 15.71 -59.66
CA PRO A 5 -32.99 15.19 -59.14
C PRO A 5 -33.07 15.02 -57.62
N GLY A 6 -33.06 13.77 -57.21
CA GLY A 6 -33.07 13.39 -55.77
C GLY A 6 -31.77 13.75 -55.04
N THR A 7 -31.95 14.25 -53.88
CA THR A 7 -31.06 14.80 -52.86
C THR A 7 -29.93 13.84 -52.44
N ALA A 8 -28.74 13.98 -53.00
CA ALA A 8 -27.52 13.31 -52.53
C ALA A 8 -26.80 14.06 -51.37
N ALA A 9 -27.25 15.28 -51.05
CA ALA A 9 -26.58 16.13 -50.06
C ALA A 9 -26.90 15.84 -48.57
N ASP A 10 -28.00 15.14 -48.31
CA ASP A 10 -28.50 14.96 -46.94
C ASP A 10 -27.84 13.74 -46.23
N THR A 11 -27.44 12.72 -46.94
CA THR A 11 -26.78 11.55 -46.38
C THR A 11 -25.35 11.84 -45.91
N THR A 12 -24.64 12.75 -46.57
CA THR A 12 -23.26 13.09 -46.23
C THR A 12 -23.20 13.91 -44.94
N ARG A 13 -24.10 14.87 -44.74
CA ARG A 13 -24.21 15.67 -43.53
C ARG A 13 -24.52 14.80 -42.28
N ARG A 14 -25.43 13.84 -42.41
CA ARG A 14 -25.78 12.91 -41.34
C ARG A 14 -24.59 12.01 -40.95
N ARG A 15 -23.80 11.54 -41.91
CA ARG A 15 -22.62 10.71 -41.64
C ARG A 15 -21.55 11.47 -40.85
N TRP A 16 -21.32 12.78 -41.12
CA TRP A 16 -20.38 13.61 -40.40
C TRP A 16 -20.86 13.93 -38.96
N LEU A 17 -22.15 14.06 -38.74
CA LEU A 17 -22.70 14.27 -37.39
C LEU A 17 -22.54 13.01 -36.52
N TYR A 18 -22.75 11.83 -37.04
CA TYR A 18 -22.53 10.58 -36.30
C TYR A 18 -21.05 10.29 -36.05
N ALA A 19 -20.15 10.65 -36.96
CA ALA A 19 -18.72 10.52 -36.76
C ALA A 19 -18.22 11.46 -35.66
N GLY A 20 -18.71 12.70 -35.59
CA GLY A 20 -18.37 13.67 -34.58
C GLY A 20 -18.82 13.26 -33.15
N VAL A 21 -20.05 12.73 -33.04
CA VAL A 21 -20.60 12.25 -31.77
C VAL A 21 -19.88 10.99 -31.27
N GLY A 22 -19.48 10.08 -32.18
CA GLY A 22 -18.73 8.88 -31.81
C GLY A 22 -17.33 9.19 -31.24
N VAL A 23 -16.62 10.15 -31.83
CA VAL A 23 -15.28 10.55 -31.36
C VAL A 23 -15.36 11.30 -30.04
N ALA A 24 -16.35 12.17 -29.85
CA ALA A 24 -16.56 12.89 -28.59
C ALA A 24 -16.93 11.95 -27.43
N ALA A 25 -17.75 10.93 -27.68
CA ALA A 25 -18.12 9.94 -26.67
C ALA A 25 -16.94 9.03 -26.30
N ALA A 26 -16.10 8.64 -27.27
CA ALA A 26 -14.92 7.82 -27.01
C ALA A 26 -13.85 8.58 -26.21
N SER A 27 -13.62 9.86 -26.52
CA SER A 27 -12.66 10.71 -25.77
C SER A 27 -13.12 11.01 -24.35
N ALA A 28 -14.42 11.26 -24.15
CA ALA A 28 -15.00 11.47 -22.81
C ALA A 28 -14.93 10.20 -21.96
N GLY A 29 -15.21 9.03 -22.55
CA GLY A 29 -15.10 7.73 -21.90
C GLY A 29 -13.65 7.39 -21.51
N PHE A 30 -12.69 7.70 -22.40
CA PHE A 30 -11.27 7.48 -22.12
C PHE A 30 -10.75 8.42 -21.03
N ALA A 31 -11.09 9.71 -21.08
CA ALA A 31 -10.73 10.67 -20.05
C ALA A 31 -11.37 10.34 -18.68
N ALA A 32 -12.64 9.93 -18.67
CA ALA A 32 -13.31 9.50 -17.44
C ALA A 32 -12.70 8.22 -16.87
N SER A 33 -12.33 7.24 -17.70
CA SER A 33 -11.68 6.02 -17.25
C SER A 33 -10.25 6.27 -16.73
N TRP A 34 -9.55 7.24 -17.31
CA TRP A 34 -8.23 7.64 -16.87
C TRP A 34 -8.31 8.39 -15.53
N TRP A 35 -9.28 9.30 -15.40
CA TRP A 35 -9.54 10.03 -14.16
C TRP A 35 -10.02 9.13 -13.02
N MET A 36 -10.85 8.11 -13.32
CA MET A 36 -11.24 7.09 -12.36
C MET A 36 -10.09 6.16 -11.95
N ARG A 37 -9.07 5.98 -12.80
CA ARG A 37 -7.85 5.23 -12.45
C ARG A 37 -6.93 6.04 -11.54
N GLU A 38 -6.85 7.35 -11.73
CA GLU A 38 -6.05 8.25 -10.89
C GLU A 38 -6.72 8.55 -9.54
N THR A 39 -8.04 8.56 -9.49
CA THR A 39 -8.83 8.79 -8.27
C THR A 39 -9.31 7.51 -7.59
N ALA A 40 -9.10 6.34 -8.19
CA ALA A 40 -9.25 5.09 -7.47
C ALA A 40 -8.17 5.10 -6.36
N PRO A 41 -8.52 5.13 -5.07
CA PRO A 41 -7.56 4.89 -4.01
C PRO A 41 -6.93 3.55 -4.35
N GLY A 42 -5.61 3.55 -4.59
CA GLY A 42 -4.86 2.45 -5.22
C GLY A 42 -5.36 1.12 -4.71
N GLY A 43 -5.87 0.29 -5.64
CA GLY A 43 -6.73 -0.86 -5.39
C GLY A 43 -6.38 -1.53 -4.09
N ALA A 44 -7.19 -1.28 -3.08
CA ALA A 44 -7.04 -1.89 -1.79
C ALA A 44 -7.28 -3.39 -1.98
N LEU A 45 -6.19 -4.13 -2.21
CA LEU A 45 -6.23 -5.52 -1.81
C LEU A 45 -6.55 -5.44 -0.32
N PRO A 46 -7.71 -5.90 0.13
CA PRO A 46 -7.98 -5.97 1.54
C PRO A 46 -6.80 -6.73 2.13
N ALA A 47 -6.33 -6.32 3.30
CA ALA A 47 -5.42 -7.15 4.09
C ALA A 47 -6.15 -8.44 4.55
N ALA A 48 -6.97 -8.97 3.65
CA ALA A 48 -7.76 -10.17 3.81
C ALA A 48 -6.79 -11.31 4.11
N GLY A 49 -6.91 -11.84 5.30
CA GLY A 49 -5.99 -12.85 5.81
C GLY A 49 -4.88 -12.31 6.72
N LEU A 50 -4.48 -11.04 6.64
CA LEU A 50 -3.48 -10.48 7.57
C LEU A 50 -3.90 -10.61 9.03
N TRP A 51 -5.15 -10.31 9.34
CA TRP A 51 -5.66 -10.33 10.70
C TRP A 51 -5.78 -11.75 11.30
N ASP A 52 -5.77 -12.78 10.46
CA ASP A 52 -5.80 -14.18 10.88
C ASP A 52 -4.39 -14.76 11.06
N MET A 53 -3.35 -14.02 10.68
CA MET A 53 -1.97 -14.44 10.83
C MET A 53 -1.50 -14.33 12.28
N GLN A 54 -0.61 -15.25 12.63
CA GLN A 54 0.11 -15.27 13.89
C GLN A 54 1.60 -15.46 13.60
N PHE A 55 2.44 -14.75 14.31
CA PHE A 55 3.89 -14.82 14.20
C PHE A 55 4.51 -15.05 15.56
N ASP A 56 5.73 -15.57 15.57
CA ASP A 56 6.53 -15.58 16.77
C ASP A 56 7.27 -14.24 16.91
N ALA A 57 7.33 -13.74 18.13
CA ALA A 57 8.23 -12.65 18.49
C ALA A 57 9.64 -13.17 18.75
N PRO A 58 10.69 -12.35 18.64
CA PRO A 58 12.05 -12.73 19.06
C PRO A 58 12.18 -13.15 20.51
N SER A 59 11.24 -12.75 21.36
CA SER A 59 11.14 -13.17 22.76
C SER A 59 10.56 -14.59 22.96
N GLY A 60 10.01 -15.20 21.90
CA GLY A 60 9.29 -16.47 21.95
C GLY A 60 7.80 -16.36 22.24
N SER A 61 7.27 -15.14 22.45
CA SER A 61 5.82 -14.93 22.58
C SER A 61 5.15 -14.88 21.22
N ALA A 62 3.86 -15.25 21.15
CA ALA A 62 3.08 -15.16 19.93
C ALA A 62 2.53 -13.73 19.73
N ILE A 63 2.56 -13.26 18.46
CA ILE A 63 1.96 -12.01 18.01
C ILE A 63 0.82 -12.34 17.05
N ALA A 64 -0.42 -12.23 17.51
CA ALA A 64 -1.60 -12.35 16.68
C ALA A 64 -1.90 -11.01 16.01
N MET A 65 -1.93 -10.94 14.67
CA MET A 65 -2.18 -9.68 13.94
C MET A 65 -3.55 -9.07 14.29
N ARG A 66 -4.52 -9.88 14.67
CA ARG A 66 -5.85 -9.43 15.10
C ARG A 66 -5.84 -8.41 16.25
N GLN A 67 -4.82 -8.42 17.11
CA GLN A 67 -4.70 -7.46 18.21
C GLN A 67 -4.49 -6.01 17.73
N PHE A 68 -4.07 -5.82 16.48
CA PHE A 68 -3.84 -4.51 15.87
C PHE A 68 -5.02 -4.04 15.02
N ALA A 69 -6.04 -4.88 14.80
CA ALA A 69 -7.23 -4.50 14.05
C ALA A 69 -8.00 -3.36 14.72
N GLY A 70 -8.69 -2.55 13.93
CA GLY A 70 -9.48 -1.42 14.43
C GLY A 70 -8.69 -0.16 14.76
N LYS A 71 -7.38 -0.15 14.46
CA LYS A 71 -6.49 1.01 14.68
C LYS A 71 -5.60 1.23 13.46
N PRO A 72 -5.18 2.48 13.20
CA PRO A 72 -4.19 2.73 12.15
C PRO A 72 -2.90 1.95 12.47
N LEU A 73 -2.40 1.22 11.46
CA LEU A 73 -1.23 0.35 11.59
C LEU A 73 -0.20 0.68 10.51
N LEU A 74 1.03 0.92 10.94
CA LEU A 74 2.21 0.93 10.08
C LEU A 74 2.88 -0.45 10.18
N LEU A 75 2.89 -1.19 9.08
CA LEU A 75 3.50 -2.50 8.97
C LEU A 75 4.77 -2.37 8.12
N ASN A 76 5.93 -2.60 8.72
CA ASN A 76 7.24 -2.42 8.09
C ASN A 76 7.95 -3.76 7.93
N PHE A 77 8.34 -4.10 6.70
CA PHE A 77 9.12 -5.30 6.36
C PHE A 77 10.60 -4.93 6.29
N TRP A 78 11.41 -5.61 7.08
CA TRP A 78 12.83 -5.30 7.27
C TRP A 78 13.69 -6.55 7.50
N ALA A 79 15.01 -6.37 7.42
CA ALA A 79 15.96 -7.43 7.76
C ALA A 79 17.25 -6.83 8.33
N THR A 80 18.01 -7.63 9.10
CA THR A 80 19.29 -7.18 9.70
C THR A 80 20.41 -6.98 8.68
N TRP A 81 20.31 -7.66 7.55
CA TRP A 81 21.24 -7.55 6.42
C TRP A 81 20.89 -6.44 5.43
N CYS A 82 19.85 -5.65 5.70
CA CYS A 82 19.34 -4.58 4.84
C CYS A 82 19.73 -3.20 5.44
N PRO A 83 20.81 -2.54 4.97
CA PRO A 83 21.28 -1.29 5.56
C PRO A 83 20.20 -0.19 5.62
N PRO A 84 19.45 0.12 4.53
CA PRO A 84 18.41 1.15 4.60
C PRO A 84 17.26 0.80 5.55
N CYS A 85 17.01 -0.51 5.79
CA CYS A 85 16.03 -0.93 6.80
C CYS A 85 16.49 -0.53 8.20
N ILE A 86 17.76 -0.83 8.53
CA ILE A 86 18.32 -0.54 9.85
C ILE A 86 18.34 0.96 10.14
N GLU A 87 18.62 1.78 9.11
CA GLU A 87 18.66 3.24 9.23
C GLU A 87 17.28 3.85 9.55
N GLU A 88 16.17 3.23 9.12
CA GLU A 88 14.83 3.77 9.39
C GLU A 88 14.22 3.30 10.72
N LEU A 89 14.69 2.17 11.29
CA LEU A 89 14.10 1.61 12.51
C LEU A 89 14.08 2.59 13.70
N PRO A 90 15.13 3.40 13.98
CA PRO A 90 15.07 4.40 15.04
C PRO A 90 13.99 5.46 14.80
N LEU A 91 13.78 5.86 13.54
CA LEU A 91 12.75 6.83 13.16
C LEU A 91 11.35 6.23 13.39
N LEU A 92 11.11 5.00 12.94
CA LEU A 92 9.86 4.28 13.20
C LEU A 92 9.61 4.08 14.69
N ASN A 93 10.66 3.82 15.48
CA ASN A 93 10.55 3.69 16.93
C ASN A 93 10.14 5.00 17.60
N SER A 94 10.71 6.11 17.16
CA SER A 94 10.33 7.45 17.61
C SER A 94 8.87 7.77 17.26
N PHE A 95 8.46 7.47 16.02
CA PHE A 95 7.08 7.64 15.58
C PHE A 95 6.10 6.84 16.43
N PHE A 96 6.42 5.56 16.70
CA PHE A 96 5.60 4.71 17.57
C PHE A 96 5.41 5.31 18.95
N LYS A 97 6.50 5.71 19.62
CA LYS A 97 6.45 6.29 20.98
C LYS A 97 5.59 7.55 21.03
N GLN A 98 5.73 8.42 20.03
CA GLN A 98 5.02 9.70 19.97
C GLN A 98 3.54 9.53 19.62
N ASN A 99 3.17 8.53 18.82
CA ASN A 99 1.83 8.42 18.24
C ASN A 99 1.00 7.25 18.81
N LYS A 100 1.59 6.36 19.60
CA LYS A 100 0.87 5.30 20.32
C LYS A 100 -0.28 5.87 21.21
N PRO A 101 -0.11 6.98 21.93
CA PRO A 101 -1.22 7.57 22.68
C PRO A 101 -2.38 8.04 21.79
N ASN A 102 -2.10 8.34 20.52
CA ASN A 102 -3.08 8.76 19.52
C ASN A 102 -3.71 7.58 18.76
N GLY A 103 -3.45 6.35 19.20
CA GLY A 103 -4.02 5.12 18.63
C GLY A 103 -3.19 4.47 17.52
N TRP A 104 -2.08 5.09 17.05
CA TRP A 104 -1.21 4.48 16.06
C TRP A 104 -0.50 3.23 16.56
N GLN A 105 -0.44 2.24 15.71
CA GLN A 105 0.32 1.01 15.92
C GLN A 105 1.48 0.94 14.91
N VAL A 106 2.58 0.31 15.31
CA VAL A 106 3.68 -0.06 14.42
C VAL A 106 4.02 -1.53 14.69
N VAL A 107 4.21 -2.30 13.64
CA VAL A 107 4.71 -3.68 13.72
C VAL A 107 5.83 -3.85 12.70
N GLY A 108 6.98 -4.31 13.14
CA GLY A 108 8.08 -4.69 12.28
C GLY A 108 7.99 -6.18 11.92
N ILE A 109 7.89 -6.51 10.63
CA ILE A 109 7.94 -7.88 10.12
C ILE A 109 9.39 -8.18 9.72
N ALA A 110 10.07 -8.97 10.53
CA ALA A 110 11.47 -9.36 10.26
C ALA A 110 11.54 -10.49 9.23
N VAL A 111 12.10 -10.19 8.08
CA VAL A 111 12.40 -11.12 7.00
C VAL A 111 13.81 -11.67 7.19
N ASP A 112 14.01 -12.34 8.31
CA ASP A 112 15.32 -12.78 8.76
C ASP A 112 15.21 -13.97 9.73
N GLN A 113 16.35 -14.50 10.11
CA GLN A 113 16.44 -15.60 11.08
C GLN A 113 16.37 -15.08 12.52
N LEU A 114 15.75 -15.86 13.40
CA LEU A 114 15.58 -15.55 14.82
C LEU A 114 16.87 -15.07 15.49
N ALA A 115 17.98 -15.83 15.30
CA ALA A 115 19.25 -15.53 15.95
C ALA A 115 19.83 -14.17 15.53
N ALA A 116 19.68 -13.80 14.25
CA ALA A 116 20.14 -12.52 13.72
C ALA A 116 19.31 -11.37 14.29
N VAL A 117 17.97 -11.52 14.30
CA VAL A 117 17.05 -10.53 14.84
C VAL A 117 17.27 -10.32 16.34
N GLN A 118 17.45 -11.41 17.12
CA GLN A 118 17.75 -11.34 18.54
C GLN A 118 19.08 -10.63 18.81
N ALA A 119 20.12 -10.94 18.01
CA ALA A 119 21.41 -10.28 18.12
C ALA A 119 21.30 -8.78 17.87
N PHE A 120 20.58 -8.39 16.82
CA PHE A 120 20.33 -7.00 16.47
C PHE A 120 19.58 -6.25 17.58
N LEU A 121 18.47 -6.81 18.07
CA LEU A 121 17.62 -6.17 19.09
C LEU A 121 18.30 -6.00 20.45
N ARG A 122 19.35 -6.79 20.77
CA ARG A 122 20.17 -6.55 21.98
C ARG A 122 20.94 -5.24 21.92
N HIS A 123 21.33 -4.81 20.71
CA HIS A 123 22.10 -3.57 20.50
C HIS A 123 21.21 -2.38 20.11
N THR A 124 20.07 -2.67 19.47
CA THR A 124 19.12 -1.68 18.97
C THR A 124 17.71 -2.09 19.41
N PRO A 125 17.35 -1.85 20.68
CA PRO A 125 16.03 -2.22 21.17
C PRO A 125 14.94 -1.37 20.51
N LEU A 126 13.82 -2.02 20.19
CA LEU A 126 12.63 -1.39 19.59
C LEU A 126 11.46 -1.51 20.56
N ASP A 127 10.71 -0.42 20.74
CA ASP A 127 9.54 -0.36 21.62
C ASP A 127 8.27 -0.89 20.95
N PHE A 128 8.26 -0.99 19.62
CA PHE A 128 7.16 -1.60 18.87
C PHE A 128 7.35 -3.11 18.69
N PRO A 129 6.27 -3.89 18.53
CA PRO A 129 6.34 -5.33 18.33
C PRO A 129 7.12 -5.71 17.06
N VAL A 130 7.98 -6.72 17.18
CA VAL A 130 8.71 -7.34 16.07
C VAL A 130 8.21 -8.76 15.89
N ALA A 131 7.70 -9.06 14.70
CA ALA A 131 7.20 -10.37 14.30
C ALA A 131 8.21 -11.05 13.35
N LEU A 132 8.47 -12.33 13.56
CA LEU A 132 9.39 -13.12 12.73
C LEU A 132 8.59 -13.76 11.59
N ALA A 133 8.88 -13.38 10.35
CA ALA A 133 8.30 -14.00 9.16
C ALA A 133 9.31 -14.87 8.38
N GLY A 134 10.61 -14.71 8.65
CA GLY A 134 11.64 -15.39 7.89
C GLY A 134 11.56 -15.05 6.39
N LEU A 135 12.16 -15.90 5.54
CA LEU A 135 12.09 -15.70 4.08
C LEU A 135 10.66 -15.67 3.50
N PRO A 136 9.67 -16.43 4.01
CA PRO A 136 8.28 -16.30 3.56
C PRO A 136 7.70 -14.89 3.71
N GLY A 137 8.28 -14.04 4.56
CA GLY A 137 7.91 -12.63 4.70
C GLY A 137 8.03 -11.84 3.40
N ILE A 138 8.92 -12.23 2.47
CA ILE A 138 9.00 -11.61 1.14
C ILE A 138 7.71 -11.85 0.36
N GLU A 139 7.23 -13.10 0.33
CA GLU A 139 6.00 -13.42 -0.39
C GLU A 139 4.79 -12.74 0.25
N MET A 140 4.74 -12.71 1.59
CA MET A 140 3.74 -11.93 2.31
C MET A 140 3.78 -10.45 1.90
N SER A 141 4.96 -9.85 1.80
CA SER A 141 5.08 -8.45 1.37
C SER A 141 4.55 -8.23 -0.06
N ARG A 142 4.73 -9.22 -0.95
CA ARG A 142 4.21 -9.18 -2.32
C ARG A 142 2.69 -9.18 -2.36
N THR A 143 2.04 -10.01 -1.54
CA THR A 143 0.56 -10.01 -1.43
C THR A 143 0.01 -8.69 -0.92
N LEU A 144 0.82 -7.92 -0.18
CA LEU A 144 0.50 -6.59 0.31
C LEU A 144 0.89 -5.45 -0.64
N GLY A 145 1.44 -5.79 -1.83
CA GLY A 145 1.72 -4.83 -2.89
C GLY A 145 3.20 -4.51 -3.14
N ASN A 146 4.13 -5.19 -2.46
CA ASN A 146 5.56 -5.12 -2.77
C ASN A 146 5.93 -6.05 -3.93
N LEU A 147 5.55 -5.70 -5.15
CA LEU A 147 5.72 -6.58 -6.32
C LEU A 147 7.17 -6.99 -6.56
N SER A 148 8.14 -6.16 -6.22
CA SER A 148 9.57 -6.44 -6.36
C SER A 148 10.10 -7.39 -5.29
N GLY A 149 9.46 -7.44 -4.10
CA GLY A 149 9.99 -8.12 -2.93
C GLY A 149 11.22 -7.43 -2.30
N ALA A 150 11.53 -6.20 -2.71
CA ALA A 150 12.66 -5.43 -2.16
C ALA A 150 12.37 -4.95 -0.73
N LEU A 151 13.42 -4.77 0.06
CA LEU A 151 13.35 -4.21 1.41
C LEU A 151 14.09 -2.87 1.48
N PRO A 152 13.67 -1.94 2.35
CA PRO A 152 12.49 -2.01 3.19
C PRO A 152 11.19 -1.79 2.41
N PHE A 153 10.10 -2.32 2.93
CA PHE A 153 8.76 -2.06 2.42
C PHE A 153 7.84 -1.73 3.59
N THR A 154 7.05 -0.68 3.43
CA THR A 154 6.10 -0.23 4.44
C THR A 154 4.70 -0.10 3.85
N ILE A 155 3.71 -0.61 4.57
CA ILE A 155 2.30 -0.40 4.27
C ILE A 155 1.63 0.28 5.46
N VAL A 156 0.82 1.29 5.18
CA VAL A 156 -0.03 1.99 6.14
C VAL A 156 -1.45 1.49 5.96
N LEU A 157 -2.02 0.93 7.01
CA LEU A 157 -3.39 0.46 7.06
C LEU A 157 -4.23 1.40 7.91
N GLY A 158 -5.42 1.72 7.42
CA GLY A 158 -6.44 2.45 8.18
C GLY A 158 -7.10 1.59 9.25
N SER A 159 -7.92 2.21 10.10
CA SER A 159 -8.65 1.51 11.15
C SER A 159 -9.65 0.47 10.63
N GLY A 160 -10.11 0.60 9.40
CA GLY A 160 -10.92 -0.41 8.70
C GLY A 160 -10.11 -1.56 8.10
N GLY A 161 -8.77 -1.49 8.14
CA GLY A 161 -7.88 -2.49 7.54
C GLY A 161 -7.57 -2.27 6.06
N GLU A 162 -8.07 -1.18 5.48
CA GLU A 162 -7.76 -0.75 4.11
C GLU A 162 -6.32 -0.24 4.01
N ALA A 163 -5.68 -0.51 2.87
CA ALA A 163 -4.36 0.01 2.61
C ALA A 163 -4.43 1.49 2.17
N LEU A 164 -4.03 2.38 3.04
CA LEU A 164 -4.01 3.83 2.79
C LEU A 164 -2.77 4.26 2.00
N HIS A 165 -1.63 3.64 2.27
CA HIS A 165 -0.38 3.97 1.60
C HIS A 165 0.57 2.77 1.55
N ARG A 166 1.44 2.76 0.54
CA ARG A 166 2.53 1.79 0.37
C ARG A 166 3.80 2.53 0.00
N LYS A 167 4.92 2.16 0.61
CA LYS A 167 6.22 2.71 0.28
C LYS A 167 7.25 1.61 0.12
N MET A 168 7.92 1.63 -1.01
CA MET A 168 9.16 0.87 -1.23
C MET A 168 10.37 1.76 -0.96
N GLY A 169 11.39 1.23 -0.31
CA GLY A 169 12.55 1.97 0.15
C GLY A 169 12.32 2.68 1.48
N ARG A 170 13.35 3.35 1.95
CA ARG A 170 13.43 3.92 3.29
C ARG A 170 12.34 4.96 3.56
N VAL A 171 11.73 4.85 4.74
CA VAL A 171 10.79 5.84 5.29
C VAL A 171 11.54 7.07 5.76
N THR A 172 10.98 8.25 5.53
CA THR A 172 11.51 9.55 5.93
C THR A 172 10.60 10.24 6.95
N ASP A 173 11.09 11.31 7.58
CA ASP A 173 10.28 12.16 8.46
C ASP A 173 9.06 12.75 7.75
N ASP A 174 9.23 13.17 6.48
CA ASP A 174 8.14 13.72 5.68
C ASP A 174 7.05 12.67 5.40
N ASP A 175 7.44 11.41 5.13
CA ASP A 175 6.48 10.31 4.99
C ASP A 175 5.64 10.14 6.26
N LEU A 176 6.30 10.08 7.41
CA LEU A 176 5.62 9.88 8.68
C LEU A 176 4.73 11.09 9.06
N ALA A 177 5.17 12.30 8.74
CA ALA A 177 4.36 13.50 8.93
C ALA A 177 3.09 13.48 8.09
N ALA A 178 3.20 13.05 6.82
CA ALA A 178 2.06 12.89 5.92
C ALA A 178 1.13 11.75 6.40
N TRP A 179 1.68 10.59 6.74
CA TRP A 179 0.89 9.42 7.15
C TRP A 179 0.15 9.62 8.47
N ARG A 180 0.72 10.38 9.39
CA ARG A 180 0.07 10.71 10.67
C ARG A 180 -1.32 11.32 10.49
N THR A 181 -1.59 11.96 9.35
CA THR A 181 -2.89 12.55 9.02
C THR A 181 -3.88 11.55 8.40
N LEU A 182 -3.39 10.38 7.93
CA LEU A 182 -4.21 9.30 7.41
C LEU A 182 -4.85 8.55 8.58
N ARG A 183 -6.19 8.37 8.54
CA ARG A 183 -6.93 7.65 9.59
C ARG A 183 -8.06 6.84 9.00
#